data_3917272f6e7957b1b715d092005112f2
#
_entry.id   3917272f6e7957b1b715d092005112f2
#
_cell.length_a   1.000
_cell.length_b   1.000
_cell.length_c   1.000
_cell.angle_alpha   90.00
_cell.angle_beta   90.00
_cell.angle_gamma   90.00
#
_symmetry.space_group_name_H-M   'P 1'
#
loop_
_entity.id
_entity.type
_entity.pdbx_description
1 polymer ?
#
loop_
_entity_poly.entity_id
_entity_poly.type
_entity_poly.pdbx_seq_one_letter_code
_entity_poly.pdbx_strand_id
1 'polypeptide(L)'
;VSARCILNGKLAVYPDDAVLLPGSSIKLDNTFLLRAQSRLYWNEHRFLAVDPRLDTAALAAKGCSFSAPKAILCASLAPVLAPLFPDSTELIIVPDGTAVVEDDLELTASALRRYGSRLYVLGDVTIPAESADLLARVESLHVTGEVQLPEELEDAFYAIPDLECGKVVHEAPLPPEMPSLDDEEPDPDTVTLSGFQLTL
;
A
#
# COMPACT_ATOMS: atom_id res chain seq x y z
N VAL A 1 -16.24 -29.74 -6.97
CA VAL A 1 -14.85 -30.26 -6.88
C VAL A 1 -13.94 -29.07 -6.76
N SER A 2 -12.87 -29.18 -5.99
CA SER A 2 -11.94 -28.06 -5.77
C SER A 2 -10.51 -28.52 -6.07
N ALA A 3 -9.78 -27.72 -6.83
CA ALA A 3 -8.36 -27.89 -7.07
C ALA A 3 -7.55 -27.45 -5.86
N ARG A 4 -6.34 -27.95 -5.76
CA ARG A 4 -5.41 -27.63 -4.67
C ARG A 4 -4.02 -27.36 -5.24
N CYS A 5 -3.41 -26.31 -4.81
CA CYS A 5 -2.00 -26.06 -5.12
C CYS A 5 -1.27 -25.49 -3.89
N ILE A 6 0.05 -25.47 -3.92
CA ILE A 6 0.86 -24.81 -2.90
C ILE A 6 1.30 -23.47 -3.46
N LEU A 7 0.85 -22.38 -2.84
CA LEU A 7 1.24 -21.02 -3.16
C LEU A 7 1.98 -20.44 -1.95
N ASN A 8 3.19 -19.95 -2.17
CA ASN A 8 4.02 -19.37 -1.11
C ASN A 8 4.12 -20.24 0.17
N GLY A 9 4.19 -21.57 -0.01
CA GLY A 9 4.25 -22.53 1.08
C GLY A 9 2.92 -22.82 1.80
N LYS A 10 1.81 -22.24 1.33
CA LYS A 10 0.46 -22.47 1.86
C LYS A 10 -0.39 -23.29 0.89
N LEU A 11 -1.27 -24.11 1.44
CA LEU A 11 -2.25 -24.86 0.63
C LEU A 11 -3.38 -23.92 0.22
N ALA A 12 -3.46 -23.62 -1.06
CA ALA A 12 -4.61 -22.91 -1.65
C ALA A 12 -5.63 -23.92 -2.19
N VAL A 13 -6.90 -23.66 -1.92
CA VAL A 13 -8.04 -24.45 -2.40
C VAL A 13 -8.94 -23.54 -3.23
N TYR A 14 -9.15 -23.88 -4.49
CA TYR A 14 -9.93 -23.08 -5.42
C TYR A 14 -10.77 -23.98 -6.35
N PRO A 15 -11.81 -23.47 -7.04
CA PRO A 15 -12.60 -24.25 -7.98
C PRO A 15 -11.75 -24.84 -9.11
N ASP A 16 -12.00 -26.09 -9.50
CA ASP A 16 -11.21 -26.81 -10.53
C ASP A 16 -11.19 -26.13 -11.89
N ASP A 17 -12.24 -25.39 -12.22
CA ASP A 17 -12.43 -24.68 -13.48
C ASP A 17 -11.89 -23.23 -13.44
N ALA A 18 -11.38 -22.79 -12.31
CA ALA A 18 -10.85 -21.46 -12.17
C ALA A 18 -9.45 -21.30 -12.76
N VAL A 19 -9.21 -20.16 -13.38
CA VAL A 19 -7.87 -19.73 -13.78
C VAL A 19 -7.20 -19.06 -12.59
N LEU A 20 -6.13 -19.68 -12.09
CA LEU A 20 -5.33 -19.13 -11.01
C LEU A 20 -4.51 -17.94 -11.50
N LEU A 21 -4.68 -16.80 -10.87
CA LEU A 21 -3.89 -15.60 -11.11
C LEU A 21 -2.92 -15.36 -9.93
N PRO A 22 -1.62 -15.53 -10.14
CA PRO A 22 -0.62 -15.33 -9.08
C PRO A 22 -0.41 -13.83 -8.81
N GLY A 23 -0.04 -13.49 -7.56
CA GLY A 23 0.30 -12.13 -7.13
C GLY A 23 -0.56 -11.66 -5.97
N SER A 24 -0.09 -10.61 -5.27
CA SER A 24 -0.78 -10.01 -4.11
C SER A 24 -2.04 -9.24 -4.51
N SER A 25 -2.06 -8.72 -5.73
CA SER A 25 -3.19 -7.97 -6.29
C SER A 25 -3.30 -8.18 -7.79
N ILE A 26 -4.51 -8.29 -8.28
CA ILE A 26 -4.78 -8.39 -9.72
C ILE A 26 -5.57 -7.15 -10.16
N LYS A 27 -4.98 -6.38 -11.08
CA LYS A 27 -5.63 -5.19 -11.62
C LYS A 27 -6.59 -5.58 -12.75
N LEU A 28 -7.86 -5.23 -12.56
CA LEU A 28 -8.88 -5.31 -13.60
C LEU A 28 -8.86 -4.00 -14.38
N ASP A 29 -8.13 -3.99 -15.47
CA ASP A 29 -7.97 -2.85 -16.38
C ASP A 29 -8.23 -3.26 -17.83
N ASN A 30 -8.09 -2.33 -18.76
CA ASN A 30 -8.29 -2.62 -20.16
C ASN A 30 -7.22 -3.61 -20.72
N THR A 31 -6.07 -3.74 -20.06
CA THR A 31 -5.06 -4.77 -20.43
C THR A 31 -5.53 -6.15 -20.02
N PHE A 32 -6.12 -6.28 -18.84
CA PHE A 32 -6.76 -7.51 -18.41
C PHE A 32 -7.92 -7.88 -19.35
N LEU A 33 -8.76 -6.89 -19.68
CA LEU A 33 -9.91 -7.05 -20.58
C LEU A 33 -9.52 -7.68 -21.95
N LEU A 34 -8.39 -7.29 -22.51
CA LEU A 34 -7.91 -7.85 -23.78
C LEU A 34 -7.72 -9.38 -23.71
N ARG A 35 -7.34 -9.91 -22.57
CA ARG A 35 -7.02 -11.34 -22.34
C ARG A 35 -8.16 -12.11 -21.68
N ALA A 36 -9.14 -11.40 -21.12
CA ALA A 36 -10.26 -12.01 -20.42
C ALA A 36 -11.09 -12.90 -21.33
N GLN A 37 -11.50 -14.05 -20.82
CA GLN A 37 -12.34 -15.05 -21.46
C GLN A 37 -13.50 -15.41 -20.54
N SER A 38 -14.52 -16.11 -21.04
CA SER A 38 -15.64 -16.63 -20.25
C SER A 38 -15.17 -17.72 -19.29
N ARG A 39 -14.59 -17.32 -18.17
CA ARG A 39 -14.00 -18.18 -17.15
C ARG A 39 -14.13 -17.55 -15.76
N LEU A 40 -14.03 -18.41 -14.74
CA LEU A 40 -13.79 -17.96 -13.36
C LEU A 40 -12.29 -17.68 -13.19
N TYR A 41 -11.96 -16.49 -12.72
CA TYR A 41 -10.60 -16.09 -12.33
C TYR A 41 -10.50 -16.09 -10.82
N TRP A 42 -9.47 -16.72 -10.28
CA TRP A 42 -9.25 -16.82 -8.85
C TRP A 42 -7.92 -16.20 -8.46
N ASN A 43 -7.92 -15.42 -7.37
CA ASN A 43 -6.72 -14.89 -6.74
C ASN A 43 -6.76 -15.13 -5.22
N GLU A 44 -5.62 -15.43 -4.63
CA GLU A 44 -5.50 -15.73 -3.19
C GLU A 44 -5.77 -14.50 -2.30
N HIS A 45 -5.56 -13.29 -2.82
CA HIS A 45 -5.60 -12.06 -2.05
C HIS A 45 -6.70 -11.11 -2.48
N ARG A 46 -6.55 -10.46 -3.64
CA ARG A 46 -7.48 -9.39 -4.03
C ARG A 46 -7.52 -9.07 -5.51
N PHE A 47 -8.65 -8.47 -5.92
CA PHE A 47 -8.78 -7.79 -7.21
C PHE A 47 -8.89 -6.27 -6.99
N LEU A 48 -8.33 -5.49 -7.92
CA LEU A 48 -8.37 -4.04 -7.93
C LEU A 48 -9.01 -3.55 -9.23
N ALA A 49 -10.13 -2.83 -9.16
CA ALA A 49 -10.77 -2.19 -10.30
C ALA A 49 -11.03 -0.72 -9.96
N VAL A 50 -9.99 0.11 -10.08
CA VAL A 50 -9.99 1.51 -9.65
C VAL A 50 -9.77 2.50 -10.81
N ASP A 51 -9.54 2.02 -12.02
CA ASP A 51 -9.48 2.88 -13.21
C ASP A 51 -10.89 3.05 -13.80
N PRO A 52 -11.52 4.22 -13.67
CA PRO A 52 -12.87 4.46 -14.16
C PRO A 52 -12.99 4.35 -15.70
N ARG A 53 -11.86 4.27 -16.43
CA ARG A 53 -11.83 4.08 -17.88
C ARG A 53 -11.96 2.62 -18.30
N LEU A 54 -12.05 1.67 -17.35
CA LEU A 54 -12.29 0.27 -17.66
C LEU A 54 -13.65 0.12 -18.38
N ASP A 55 -13.63 -0.53 -19.54
CA ASP A 55 -14.86 -0.89 -20.24
C ASP A 55 -15.54 -2.07 -19.55
N THR A 56 -16.34 -1.75 -18.54
CA THR A 56 -17.07 -2.75 -17.74
C THR A 56 -18.13 -3.48 -18.55
N ALA A 57 -18.73 -2.83 -19.55
CA ALA A 57 -19.73 -3.47 -20.40
C ALA A 57 -19.07 -4.56 -21.26
N ALA A 58 -17.92 -4.28 -21.84
CA ALA A 58 -17.14 -5.27 -22.57
C ALA A 58 -16.65 -6.40 -21.65
N LEU A 59 -16.26 -6.10 -20.41
CA LEU A 59 -15.83 -7.12 -19.45
C LEU A 59 -16.98 -8.05 -19.05
N ALA A 60 -18.15 -7.48 -18.75
CA ALA A 60 -19.35 -8.24 -18.44
C ALA A 60 -19.82 -9.10 -19.62
N ALA A 61 -19.75 -8.56 -20.85
CA ALA A 61 -20.11 -9.28 -22.07
C ALA A 61 -19.22 -10.51 -22.34
N LYS A 62 -17.99 -10.53 -21.80
CA LYS A 62 -17.11 -11.70 -21.89
C LYS A 62 -17.57 -12.87 -21.00
N GLY A 63 -18.50 -12.64 -20.08
CA GLY A 63 -19.02 -13.69 -19.19
C GLY A 63 -17.95 -14.23 -18.23
N CYS A 64 -16.97 -13.40 -17.85
CA CYS A 64 -16.02 -13.77 -16.83
C CYS A 64 -16.60 -13.50 -15.42
N SER A 65 -16.08 -14.25 -14.45
CA SER A 65 -16.36 -14.06 -13.03
C SER A 65 -15.06 -14.09 -12.24
N PHE A 66 -15.10 -13.57 -11.04
CA PHE A 66 -13.92 -13.41 -10.21
C PHE A 66 -14.17 -13.98 -8.82
N SER A 67 -13.13 -14.50 -8.18
CA SER A 67 -13.20 -14.98 -6.81
C SER A 67 -11.89 -14.67 -6.09
N ALA A 68 -11.97 -13.93 -5.01
CA ALA A 68 -10.88 -13.62 -4.09
C ALA A 68 -11.47 -13.28 -2.70
N PRO A 69 -10.68 -13.26 -1.63
CA PRO A 69 -11.12 -12.78 -0.33
C PRO A 69 -11.62 -11.33 -0.36
N LYS A 70 -10.94 -10.46 -1.14
CA LYS A 70 -11.26 -9.02 -1.23
C LYS A 70 -11.29 -8.52 -2.67
N ALA A 71 -12.11 -7.48 -2.91
CA ALA A 71 -12.06 -6.70 -4.14
C ALA A 71 -12.23 -5.21 -3.83
N ILE A 72 -11.36 -4.37 -4.37
CA ILE A 72 -11.41 -2.92 -4.24
C ILE A 72 -11.88 -2.35 -5.57
N LEU A 73 -13.04 -1.71 -5.55
CA LEU A 73 -13.72 -1.21 -6.73
C LEU A 73 -13.96 0.30 -6.59
N CYS A 74 -13.72 1.10 -7.62
CA CYS A 74 -14.16 2.47 -7.59
C CYS A 74 -15.70 2.56 -7.77
N ALA A 75 -16.29 3.59 -7.20
CA ALA A 75 -17.75 3.74 -7.07
C ALA A 75 -18.48 3.65 -8.42
N SER A 76 -17.93 4.22 -9.49
CA SER A 76 -18.54 4.18 -10.82
C SER A 76 -18.55 2.78 -11.45
N LEU A 77 -17.61 1.90 -11.09
CA LEU A 77 -17.51 0.53 -11.64
C LEU A 77 -18.26 -0.50 -10.80
N ALA A 78 -18.45 -0.22 -9.52
CA ALA A 78 -19.02 -1.16 -8.56
C ALA A 78 -20.38 -1.76 -8.99
N PRO A 79 -21.37 -1.00 -9.51
CA PRO A 79 -22.66 -1.56 -9.90
C PRO A 79 -22.58 -2.65 -10.97
N VAL A 80 -21.59 -2.59 -11.84
CA VAL A 80 -21.41 -3.57 -12.93
C VAL A 80 -20.48 -4.71 -12.52
N LEU A 81 -19.45 -4.42 -11.72
CA LEU A 81 -18.44 -5.42 -11.35
C LEU A 81 -18.83 -6.24 -10.12
N ALA A 82 -19.53 -5.66 -9.15
CA ALA A 82 -19.91 -6.38 -7.94
C ALA A 82 -20.63 -7.71 -8.22
N PRO A 83 -21.58 -7.81 -9.16
CA PRO A 83 -22.25 -9.07 -9.49
C PRO A 83 -21.33 -10.15 -10.11
N LEU A 84 -20.12 -9.79 -10.51
CA LEU A 84 -19.15 -10.74 -11.06
C LEU A 84 -18.32 -11.45 -9.97
N PHE A 85 -18.49 -11.04 -8.70
CA PHE A 85 -17.87 -11.63 -7.53
C PHE A 85 -18.90 -12.43 -6.72
N PRO A 86 -18.49 -13.53 -6.06
CA PRO A 86 -19.37 -14.26 -5.16
C PRO A 86 -19.63 -13.47 -3.86
N ASP A 87 -20.73 -13.76 -3.17
CA ASP A 87 -21.09 -13.12 -1.89
C ASP A 87 -20.03 -13.28 -0.79
N SER A 88 -19.15 -14.26 -0.94
CA SER A 88 -18.02 -14.48 -0.02
C SER A 88 -16.86 -13.51 -0.19
N THR A 89 -16.85 -12.72 -1.27
CA THR A 89 -15.81 -11.69 -1.49
C THR A 89 -16.19 -10.41 -0.75
N GLU A 90 -15.31 -9.94 0.12
CA GLU A 90 -15.44 -8.62 0.74
C GLU A 90 -15.22 -7.52 -0.32
N LEU A 91 -16.28 -6.74 -0.60
CA LEU A 91 -16.22 -5.64 -1.55
C LEU A 91 -15.96 -4.33 -0.83
N ILE A 92 -14.85 -3.68 -1.18
CA ILE A 92 -14.46 -2.36 -0.68
C ILE A 92 -14.69 -1.35 -1.80
N ILE A 93 -15.61 -0.40 -1.58
CA ILE A 93 -15.94 0.62 -2.57
C ILE A 93 -15.22 1.91 -2.21
N VAL A 94 -14.36 2.36 -3.10
CA VAL A 94 -13.62 3.62 -2.94
C VAL A 94 -14.15 4.69 -3.89
N PRO A 95 -14.06 5.99 -3.54
CA PRO A 95 -14.45 7.09 -4.43
C PRO A 95 -13.67 7.03 -5.74
N ASP A 96 -14.28 7.51 -6.82
CA ASP A 96 -13.59 7.64 -8.11
C ASP A 96 -12.39 8.59 -7.99
N GLY A 97 -11.29 8.21 -8.63
CA GLY A 97 -10.04 8.95 -8.53
C GLY A 97 -9.17 8.61 -7.32
N THR A 98 -9.58 7.66 -6.49
CA THR A 98 -8.73 7.14 -5.41
C THR A 98 -7.57 6.32 -6.01
N ALA A 99 -6.36 6.65 -5.62
CA ALA A 99 -5.17 5.85 -5.95
C ALA A 99 -4.98 4.74 -4.91
N VAL A 100 -4.91 3.51 -5.37
CA VAL A 100 -4.55 2.37 -4.52
C VAL A 100 -3.04 2.18 -4.57
N VAL A 101 -2.39 2.32 -3.41
CA VAL A 101 -0.96 2.10 -3.20
C VAL A 101 -0.79 0.74 -2.53
N GLU A 102 -0.06 -0.16 -3.17
CA GLU A 102 0.04 -1.56 -2.73
C GLU A 102 1.16 -1.79 -1.71
N ASP A 103 2.14 -0.89 -1.68
CA ASP A 103 3.31 -0.90 -0.81
C ASP A 103 3.19 0.19 0.26
N ASP A 104 4.18 0.26 1.15
CA ASP A 104 4.31 1.33 2.12
C ASP A 104 4.47 2.69 1.43
N LEU A 105 3.94 3.73 2.06
CA LEU A 105 3.91 5.08 1.52
C LEU A 105 4.52 6.09 2.48
N GLU A 106 5.52 6.82 2.03
CA GLU A 106 5.95 8.05 2.67
C GLU A 106 5.16 9.24 2.09
N LEU A 107 4.45 9.99 2.94
CA LEU A 107 3.61 11.11 2.53
C LEU A 107 4.46 12.34 2.20
N THR A 108 4.86 12.44 0.95
CA THR A 108 5.67 13.54 0.43
C THR A 108 4.93 14.33 -0.65
N ALA A 109 5.45 15.51 -1.00
CA ALA A 109 4.90 16.30 -2.10
C ALA A 109 4.97 15.55 -3.45
N SER A 110 5.96 14.68 -3.63
CA SER A 110 6.07 13.82 -4.81
C SER A 110 5.02 12.71 -4.82
N ALA A 111 4.73 12.13 -3.66
CA ALA A 111 3.67 11.14 -3.52
C ALA A 111 2.30 11.73 -3.86
N LEU A 112 1.95 12.90 -3.33
CA LEU A 112 0.69 13.58 -3.66
C LEU A 112 0.61 14.01 -5.13
N ARG A 113 1.72 14.41 -5.75
CA ARG A 113 1.72 14.69 -7.21
C ARG A 113 1.48 13.43 -8.04
N ARG A 114 1.99 12.28 -7.58
CA ARG A 114 1.87 11.01 -8.30
C ARG A 114 0.51 10.37 -8.12
N TYR A 115 0.00 10.36 -6.90
CA TYR A 115 -1.19 9.59 -6.53
C TYR A 115 -2.44 10.44 -6.35
N GLY A 116 -2.31 11.77 -6.20
CA GLY A 116 -3.44 12.67 -5.93
C GLY A 116 -3.74 12.81 -4.44
N SER A 117 -4.91 13.39 -4.14
CA SER A 117 -5.36 13.73 -2.78
C SER A 117 -6.21 12.64 -2.12
N ARG A 118 -6.56 11.57 -2.85
CA ARG A 118 -7.37 10.45 -2.35
C ARG A 118 -6.57 9.17 -2.42
N LEU A 119 -6.24 8.62 -1.28
CA LEU A 119 -5.28 7.53 -1.13
C LEU A 119 -5.92 6.35 -0.39
N TYR A 120 -5.77 5.16 -0.94
CA TYR A 120 -6.04 3.89 -0.28
C TYR A 120 -4.74 3.11 -0.22
N VAL A 121 -4.12 3.02 0.96
CA VAL A 121 -2.80 2.40 1.15
C VAL A 121 -2.96 1.02 1.79
N LEU A 122 -2.42 0.01 1.13
CA LEU A 122 -2.46 -1.38 1.58
C LEU A 122 -1.28 -1.76 2.49
N GLY A 123 -0.29 -0.89 2.60
CA GLY A 123 0.86 -0.97 3.50
C GLY A 123 0.77 0.02 4.65
N ASP A 124 1.92 0.37 5.19
CA ASP A 124 2.09 1.37 6.23
C ASP A 124 2.27 2.78 5.62
N VAL A 125 1.94 3.82 6.39
CA VAL A 125 2.14 5.21 5.98
C VAL A 125 3.05 5.91 6.98
N THR A 126 4.12 6.51 6.45
CA THR A 126 5.00 7.40 7.24
C THR A 126 4.73 8.85 6.84
N ILE A 127 4.49 9.70 7.83
CA ILE A 127 4.22 11.13 7.65
C ILE A 127 5.38 11.92 8.28
N PRO A 128 6.32 12.45 7.47
CA PRO A 128 7.43 13.26 7.97
C PRO A 128 6.96 14.57 8.62
N ALA A 129 7.75 15.11 9.54
CA ALA A 129 7.42 16.34 10.30
C ALA A 129 7.15 17.56 9.38
N GLU A 130 7.84 17.63 8.24
CA GLU A 130 7.65 18.69 7.25
C GLU A 130 6.36 18.56 6.42
N SER A 131 5.54 17.54 6.66
CA SER A 131 4.35 17.23 5.87
C SER A 131 3.08 17.95 6.32
N ALA A 132 3.13 18.88 7.30
CA ALA A 132 1.96 19.59 7.82
C ALA A 132 1.10 20.21 6.69
N ASP A 133 1.72 20.95 5.77
CA ASP A 133 1.03 21.57 4.64
C ASP A 133 0.48 20.56 3.62
N LEU A 134 1.03 19.36 3.60
CA LEU A 134 0.60 18.28 2.70
C LEU A 134 -0.67 17.63 3.22
N LEU A 135 -0.80 17.45 4.55
CA LEU A 135 -1.99 16.89 5.18
C LEU A 135 -3.25 17.70 4.85
N ALA A 136 -3.15 19.03 4.84
CA ALA A 136 -4.26 19.91 4.46
C ALA A 136 -4.74 19.72 3.00
N ARG A 137 -3.97 19.04 2.17
CA ARG A 137 -4.30 18.77 0.75
C ARG A 137 -4.83 17.35 0.53
N VAL A 138 -4.79 16.50 1.55
CA VAL A 138 -5.33 15.14 1.50
C VAL A 138 -6.83 15.22 1.72
N GLU A 139 -7.61 14.72 0.77
CA GLU A 139 -9.08 14.69 0.86
C GLU A 139 -9.58 13.39 1.50
N SER A 140 -8.90 12.28 1.22
CA SER A 140 -9.24 10.96 1.74
C SER A 140 -7.96 10.15 1.94
N LEU A 141 -7.82 9.53 3.10
CA LEU A 141 -6.72 8.64 3.42
C LEU A 141 -7.24 7.40 4.14
N HIS A 142 -7.15 6.27 3.48
CA HIS A 142 -7.49 4.97 4.04
C HIS A 142 -6.23 4.13 4.13
N VAL A 143 -5.86 3.68 5.33
CA VAL A 143 -4.62 2.91 5.56
C VAL A 143 -4.97 1.58 6.23
N THR A 144 -4.60 0.48 5.60
CA THR A 144 -4.84 -0.86 6.17
C THR A 144 -3.75 -1.29 7.15
N GLY A 145 -2.57 -0.68 7.07
CA GLY A 145 -1.44 -0.88 7.96
C GLY A 145 -1.39 0.14 9.11
N GLU A 146 -0.19 0.44 9.58
CA GLU A 146 0.07 1.41 10.62
C GLU A 146 0.38 2.79 10.02
N VAL A 147 0.03 3.86 10.74
CA VAL A 147 0.42 5.23 10.39
C VAL A 147 1.44 5.71 11.40
N GLN A 148 2.62 6.08 10.93
CA GLN A 148 3.69 6.67 11.74
C GLN A 148 3.72 8.18 11.48
N LEU A 149 3.59 8.99 12.51
CA LEU A 149 3.66 10.46 12.43
C LEU A 149 4.23 11.06 13.72
N PRO A 150 4.84 12.25 13.63
CA PRO A 150 5.20 13.04 14.81
C PRO A 150 3.95 13.50 15.58
N GLU A 151 4.05 13.61 16.90
CA GLU A 151 2.93 14.03 17.78
C GLU A 151 2.38 15.40 17.36
N GLU A 152 3.24 16.30 16.89
CA GLU A 152 2.86 17.65 16.47
C GLU A 152 1.92 17.68 15.25
N LEU A 153 1.85 16.61 14.47
CA LEU A 153 1.01 16.50 13.29
C LEU A 153 -0.32 15.80 13.54
N GLU A 154 -0.56 15.32 14.76
CA GLU A 154 -1.74 14.52 15.08
C GLU A 154 -3.05 15.28 14.79
N ASP A 155 -3.14 16.54 15.22
CA ASP A 155 -4.33 17.38 14.97
C ASP A 155 -4.58 17.59 13.48
N ALA A 156 -3.52 17.83 12.71
CA ALA A 156 -3.62 18.00 11.25
C ALA A 156 -3.99 16.70 10.55
N PHE A 157 -3.51 15.58 11.05
CA PHE A 157 -3.84 14.25 10.54
C PHE A 157 -5.31 13.91 10.77
N TYR A 158 -5.83 14.11 11.96
CA TYR A 158 -7.25 13.87 12.27
C TYR A 158 -8.20 14.91 11.66
N ALA A 159 -7.69 16.01 11.10
CA ALA A 159 -8.48 16.98 10.35
C ALA A 159 -8.73 16.53 8.89
N ILE A 160 -8.15 15.44 8.41
CA ILE A 160 -8.44 14.88 7.08
C ILE A 160 -9.93 14.52 7.00
N PRO A 161 -10.67 15.00 5.97
CA PRO A 161 -12.13 14.86 5.94
C PRO A 161 -12.64 13.42 5.91
N ASP A 162 -11.93 12.54 5.21
CA ASP A 162 -12.28 11.13 5.04
C ASP A 162 -11.05 10.30 5.43
N LEU A 163 -10.94 10.01 6.73
CA LEU A 163 -9.81 9.31 7.31
C LEU A 163 -10.24 7.96 7.88
N GLU A 164 -9.60 6.89 7.43
CA GLU A 164 -9.71 5.57 8.02
C GLU A 164 -8.33 4.94 8.16
N CYS A 165 -7.94 4.59 9.38
CA CYS A 165 -6.67 3.91 9.65
C CYS A 165 -6.81 2.93 10.82
N GLY A 166 -5.98 1.90 10.82
CA GLY A 166 -6.00 0.87 11.86
C GLY A 166 -5.33 1.33 13.14
N LYS A 167 -4.07 1.73 13.07
CA LYS A 167 -3.24 2.10 14.21
C LYS A 167 -2.37 3.30 13.88
N VAL A 168 -2.32 4.24 14.81
CA VAL A 168 -1.40 5.38 14.76
C VAL A 168 -0.27 5.15 15.76
N VAL A 169 0.96 5.39 15.32
CA VAL A 169 2.18 5.26 16.11
C VAL A 169 2.92 6.59 16.06
N HIS A 170 3.26 7.13 17.21
CA HIS A 170 4.07 8.33 17.27
C HIS A 170 5.54 7.99 17.13
N GLU A 171 6.24 8.72 16.28
CA GLU A 171 7.68 8.62 16.17
C GLU A 171 8.29 9.14 17.48
N ALA A 172 9.07 8.29 18.16
CA ALA A 172 9.79 8.75 19.35
C ALA A 172 10.74 9.88 18.93
N PRO A 173 10.80 11.01 19.68
CA PRO A 173 11.74 12.07 19.34
C PRO A 173 13.13 11.48 19.26
N LEU A 174 13.84 11.77 18.15
CA LEU A 174 15.24 11.37 17.99
C LEU A 174 16.00 11.79 19.25
N PRO A 175 16.75 10.90 19.91
CA PRO A 175 17.59 11.31 21.01
C PRO A 175 18.48 12.47 20.52
N PRO A 176 18.64 13.54 21.31
CA PRO A 176 19.45 14.68 20.92
C PRO A 176 20.79 14.13 20.44
N GLU A 177 21.20 14.54 19.23
CA GLU A 177 22.50 14.16 18.68
C GLU A 177 23.54 14.43 19.78
N MET A 178 24.12 13.36 20.30
CA MET A 178 25.26 13.53 21.22
C MET A 178 26.34 14.24 20.40
N PRO A 179 26.85 15.39 20.90
CA PRO A 179 27.92 16.07 20.20
C PRO A 179 29.02 15.05 19.93
N SER A 180 29.40 14.92 18.66
CA SER A 180 30.48 14.05 18.25
C SER A 180 31.71 14.40 19.08
N LEU A 181 32.24 13.44 19.83
CA LEU A 181 33.45 13.58 20.65
C LEU A 181 34.75 13.78 19.80
N ASP A 182 34.60 14.08 18.51
CA ASP A 182 35.70 14.25 17.57
C ASP A 182 36.24 15.70 17.51
N ASP A 183 35.71 16.65 18.28
CA ASP A 183 36.22 18.02 18.39
C ASP A 183 37.11 18.25 19.64
N GLU A 184 37.66 17.19 20.24
CA GLU A 184 38.81 17.41 21.11
C GLU A 184 40.02 17.75 20.22
N GLU A 185 40.34 19.06 20.14
CA GLU A 185 41.62 19.51 19.65
C GLU A 185 42.73 18.72 20.37
N PRO A 186 43.68 18.12 19.66
CA PRO A 186 44.76 17.37 20.28
C PRO A 186 45.54 18.31 21.20
N ASP A 187 45.52 18.01 22.51
CA ASP A 187 46.33 18.68 23.52
C ASP A 187 47.80 18.69 23.03
N PRO A 188 48.44 19.89 22.87
CA PRO A 188 49.77 19.99 22.30
C PRO A 188 50.89 19.31 23.13
N ASP A 189 50.55 18.81 24.32
CA ASP A 189 51.51 18.14 25.22
C ASP A 189 51.42 16.60 25.22
N THR A 190 50.61 16.01 24.35
CA THR A 190 50.53 14.53 24.28
C THR A 190 51.54 13.96 23.31
N VAL A 191 52.71 13.52 23.82
CA VAL A 191 53.72 12.81 23.07
C VAL A 191 53.29 11.36 22.85
N THR A 192 52.84 11.02 21.67
CA THR A 192 52.53 9.64 21.28
C THR A 192 53.84 8.91 20.94
N LEU A 193 54.32 8.05 21.82
CA LEU A 193 55.41 7.10 21.55
C LEU A 193 54.89 5.91 20.72
N SER A 194 54.90 6.02 19.43
CA SER A 194 54.73 4.88 18.52
C SER A 194 56.06 4.24 18.20
N GLY A 195 56.34 3.08 18.74
CA GLY A 195 57.52 2.33 18.38
C GLY A 195 57.91 1.19 19.32
N PHE A 196 57.25 0.06 19.21
CA PHE A 196 57.82 -1.23 19.60
C PHE A 196 57.95 -2.11 18.37
N GLN A 197 59.19 -2.13 17.79
CA GLN A 197 59.66 -3.22 16.94
C GLN A 197 60.30 -4.25 17.85
N LEU A 198 59.68 -5.43 17.95
CA LEU A 198 60.31 -6.64 18.49
C LEU A 198 60.84 -7.42 17.27
N THR A 199 62.19 -7.44 17.14
CA THR A 199 62.91 -8.39 16.27
C THR A 199 63.41 -9.50 17.15
N LEU A 200 63.03 -10.74 16.82
CA LEU A 200 63.72 -11.99 17.21
C LEU A 200 64.15 -12.69 15.94
#